data_9347309ab0ebd0fbbdff9ee9a75d22bc
#
_entry.id   9347309ab0ebd0fbbdff9ee9a75d22bc
#
_cell.length_a   1.000
_cell.length_b   1.000
_cell.length_c   1.000
_cell.angle_alpha   90.00
_cell.angle_beta   90.00
_cell.angle_gamma   90.00
#
_symmetry.space_group_name_H-M   'P 1'
#
loop_
_entity.id
_entity.type
_entity.pdbx_description
1 polymer ?
#
loop_
_entity_poly.entity_id
_entity_poly.type
_entity_poly.pdbx_seq_one_letter_code
_entity_poly.pdbx_strand_id
1 'polypeptide(L)'
;ESFTVKQKFGNYIDPVYNIKIFNENVVLRSNKADAVVKSVLDGKIVFAKDTSMLARVVIVEHDNGIHTIYAHLDKIAPNIKVGKNVKKGAVVGRIKNDLTFEVTQKNFHINPLELISLN
;
A
#
# COMPACT_ATOMS: atom_id res chain seq x y z
N GLU A 1 9.88 -9.43 -3.25
CA GLU A 1 9.17 -10.52 -2.62
C GLU A 1 7.83 -10.80 -3.28
N SER A 2 7.39 -12.06 -3.20
CA SER A 2 6.13 -12.48 -3.79
C SER A 2 4.94 -12.20 -2.87
N PHE A 3 3.85 -11.73 -3.46
CA PHE A 3 2.60 -11.52 -2.76
C PHE A 3 1.47 -12.16 -3.54
N THR A 4 0.43 -12.54 -2.83
CA THR A 4 -0.84 -12.94 -3.44
C THR A 4 -1.90 -11.90 -3.13
N VAL A 5 -2.85 -11.71 -4.05
CA VAL A 5 -3.95 -10.77 -3.84
C VAL A 5 -4.99 -11.43 -2.96
N LYS A 6 -5.20 -10.89 -1.76
CA LYS A 6 -6.23 -11.35 -0.83
C LYS A 6 -7.56 -10.64 -1.08
N GLN A 7 -7.51 -9.37 -1.44
CA GLN A 7 -8.69 -8.54 -1.72
C GLN A 7 -8.38 -7.64 -2.89
N LYS A 8 -9.22 -7.66 -3.92
CA LYS A 8 -9.02 -6.92 -5.16
C LYS A 8 -9.62 -5.52 -5.09
N PHE A 9 -9.01 -4.62 -5.84
CA PHE A 9 -9.56 -3.30 -6.10
C PHE A 9 -10.83 -3.44 -6.97
N GLY A 10 -11.81 -2.59 -6.72
CA GLY A 10 -13.00 -2.49 -7.55
C GLY A 10 -14.23 -3.11 -6.90
N ASN A 11 -15.21 -3.38 -7.72
CA ASN A 11 -16.49 -3.91 -7.25
C ASN A 11 -16.40 -5.40 -6.93
N TYR A 12 -17.05 -5.79 -5.83
CA TYR A 12 -17.33 -7.19 -5.55
C TYR A 12 -18.66 -7.32 -4.84
N ILE A 13 -19.21 -8.52 -4.83
CA ILE A 13 -20.49 -8.82 -4.16
C ILE A 13 -20.19 -9.56 -2.87
N ASP A 14 -20.68 -9.01 -1.75
CA ASP A 14 -20.54 -9.66 -0.45
C ASP A 14 -21.37 -10.95 -0.46
N PRO A 15 -20.74 -12.12 -0.20
CA PRO A 15 -21.45 -13.40 -0.27
C PRO A 15 -22.47 -13.59 0.84
N VAL A 16 -22.34 -12.90 1.96
CA VAL A 16 -23.24 -13.01 3.10
C VAL A 16 -24.49 -12.15 2.90
N TYR A 17 -24.30 -10.88 2.54
CA TYR A 17 -25.39 -9.91 2.42
C TYR A 17 -25.83 -9.65 0.99
N ASN A 18 -25.11 -10.20 0.03
CA ASN A 18 -25.40 -10.02 -1.41
C ASN A 18 -25.47 -8.56 -1.81
N ILE A 19 -24.63 -7.73 -1.20
CA ILE A 19 -24.51 -6.29 -1.53
C ILE A 19 -23.23 -6.05 -2.31
N LYS A 20 -23.28 -5.04 -3.19
CA LYS A 20 -22.13 -4.65 -4.01
C LYS A 20 -21.26 -3.67 -3.24
N ILE A 21 -19.98 -3.99 -3.11
CA ILE A 21 -19.00 -3.18 -2.39
C ILE A 21 -17.90 -2.77 -3.37
N PHE A 22 -17.44 -1.52 -3.27
CA PHE A 22 -16.30 -1.03 -4.04
C PHE A 22 -15.07 -0.93 -3.13
N ASN A 23 -14.00 -1.66 -3.49
CA ASN A 23 -12.73 -1.60 -2.79
C ASN A 23 -11.79 -0.61 -3.46
N GLU A 24 -11.34 0.38 -2.72
CA GLU A 24 -10.42 1.42 -3.18
C GLU A 24 -8.95 1.00 -3.06
N ASN A 25 -8.68 -0.14 -2.45
CA ASN A 25 -7.35 -0.66 -2.24
C ASN A 25 -7.28 -2.13 -2.63
N VAL A 26 -6.08 -2.69 -2.54
CA VAL A 26 -5.89 -4.14 -2.60
C VAL A 26 -5.26 -4.58 -1.29
N VAL A 27 -5.56 -5.81 -0.88
CA VAL A 27 -4.89 -6.44 0.24
C VAL A 27 -3.99 -7.54 -0.32
N LEU A 28 -2.72 -7.43 -0.06
CA LEU A 28 -1.70 -8.35 -0.56
C LEU A 28 -1.16 -9.17 0.60
N ARG A 29 -1.18 -10.47 0.46
CA ARG A 29 -0.62 -11.36 1.47
C ARG A 29 0.78 -11.76 1.06
N SER A 30 1.74 -11.58 1.98
CA SER A 30 3.10 -12.04 1.78
C SER A 30 3.20 -13.54 1.94
N ASN A 31 4.08 -14.16 1.15
CA ASN A 31 4.42 -15.58 1.29
C ASN A 31 5.39 -15.83 2.44
N LYS A 32 5.91 -14.76 3.05
CA LYS A 32 6.83 -14.83 4.19
C LYS A 32 6.33 -13.95 5.32
N ALA A 33 6.58 -14.39 6.56
CA ALA A 33 6.38 -13.53 7.73
C ALA A 33 7.44 -12.42 7.73
N ASP A 34 7.09 -11.25 8.26
CA ASP A 34 7.98 -10.10 8.36
C ASP A 34 8.57 -9.64 7.02
N ALA A 35 7.78 -9.72 5.96
CA ALA A 35 8.20 -9.31 4.63
C ALA A 35 8.47 -7.80 4.58
N VAL A 36 9.47 -7.41 3.81
CA VAL A 36 9.74 -5.99 3.56
C VAL A 36 8.73 -5.43 2.56
N VAL A 37 8.37 -4.18 2.77
CA VAL A 37 7.52 -3.40 1.86
C VAL A 37 8.38 -2.33 1.23
N LYS A 38 8.35 -2.26 -0.11
CA LYS A 38 9.19 -1.35 -0.88
C LYS A 38 8.35 -0.35 -1.64
N SER A 39 8.87 0.86 -1.77
CA SER A 39 8.23 1.87 -2.61
C SER A 39 8.20 1.40 -4.05
N VAL A 40 7.04 1.51 -4.69
CA VAL A 40 6.85 1.02 -6.07
C VAL A 40 7.39 1.99 -7.13
N LEU A 41 7.60 3.24 -6.76
CA LEU A 41 8.11 4.30 -7.64
C LEU A 41 9.00 5.24 -6.83
N ASP A 42 9.82 6.02 -7.56
CA ASP A 42 10.55 7.13 -6.95
C ASP A 42 9.56 8.16 -6.41
N GLY A 43 9.85 8.76 -5.27
CA GLY A 43 8.98 9.79 -4.72
C GLY A 43 9.49 10.40 -3.43
N LYS A 44 8.58 11.07 -2.74
CA LYS A 44 8.86 11.77 -1.49
C LYS A 44 7.87 11.32 -0.43
N ILE A 45 8.38 11.03 0.77
CA ILE A 45 7.53 10.65 1.90
C ILE A 45 6.74 11.88 2.36
N VAL A 46 5.42 11.77 2.35
CA VAL A 46 4.52 12.85 2.81
C VAL A 46 3.77 12.49 4.08
N PHE A 47 3.80 11.23 4.50
CA PHE A 47 3.16 10.77 5.73
C PHE A 47 3.85 9.49 6.22
N ALA A 48 4.12 9.40 7.51
CA ALA A 48 4.74 8.20 8.10
C ALA A 48 4.48 8.18 9.60
N LYS A 49 3.41 7.50 10.04
CA LYS A 49 3.11 7.36 11.47
C LYS A 49 2.01 6.32 11.76
N ASP A 50 1.79 6.05 13.03
CA ASP A 50 0.67 5.25 13.52
C ASP A 50 -0.65 5.98 13.34
N THR A 51 -1.68 5.22 12.96
CA THR A 51 -3.05 5.70 12.90
C THR A 51 -3.96 4.75 13.66
N SER A 52 -5.12 5.24 14.10
CA SER A 52 -6.05 4.42 14.89
C SER A 52 -6.73 3.33 14.08
N MET A 53 -6.95 3.54 12.77
CA MET A 53 -7.71 2.60 11.95
C MET A 53 -6.85 1.79 10.99
N LEU A 54 -5.73 2.36 10.53
CA LEU A 54 -4.90 1.75 9.50
C LEU A 54 -3.53 1.30 10.02
N ALA A 55 -3.37 1.30 11.34
CA ALA A 55 -2.12 0.99 12.01
C ALA A 55 -0.99 1.91 11.49
N ARG A 56 0.19 1.40 11.21
CA ARG A 56 1.29 2.22 10.69
C ARG A 56 1.12 2.41 9.19
N VAL A 57 1.21 3.67 8.76
CA VAL A 57 0.97 4.07 7.38
C VAL A 57 2.14 4.88 6.87
N VAL A 58 2.57 4.58 5.64
CA VAL A 58 3.51 5.41 4.87
C VAL A 58 2.81 5.82 3.58
N ILE A 59 2.88 7.11 3.26
CA ILE A 59 2.38 7.63 1.99
C ILE A 59 3.53 8.27 1.24
N VAL A 60 3.68 7.88 -0.01
CA VAL A 60 4.71 8.41 -0.91
C VAL A 60 4.03 9.19 -2.04
N GLU A 61 4.49 10.42 -2.25
CA GLU A 61 4.04 11.25 -3.36
C GLU A 61 4.99 11.07 -4.54
N HIS A 62 4.43 10.80 -5.70
CA HIS A 62 5.16 10.60 -6.95
C HIS A 62 4.81 11.71 -7.95
N ASP A 63 5.43 11.66 -9.12
CA ASP A 63 5.10 12.60 -10.20
C ASP A 63 3.66 12.41 -10.68
N ASN A 64 3.13 13.43 -11.35
CA ASN A 64 1.79 13.43 -11.95
C ASN A 64 0.65 13.30 -10.93
N GLY A 65 0.89 13.72 -9.69
CA GLY A 65 -0.13 13.70 -8.64
C GLY A 65 -0.47 12.31 -8.11
N ILE A 66 0.37 11.32 -8.40
CA ILE A 66 0.18 9.95 -7.91
C ILE A 66 0.69 9.84 -6.48
N HIS A 67 -0.11 9.20 -5.62
CA HIS A 67 0.29 8.83 -4.26
C HIS A 67 0.14 7.33 -4.09
N THR A 68 1.09 6.70 -3.43
CA THR A 68 0.97 5.30 -3.01
C THR A 68 0.90 5.24 -1.50
N ILE A 69 -0.02 4.42 -0.99
CA ILE A 69 -0.34 4.32 0.42
C ILE A 69 -0.09 2.90 0.87
N TYR A 70 0.76 2.75 1.87
CA TYR A 70 1.13 1.45 2.45
C TYR A 70 0.61 1.44 3.88
N ALA A 71 -0.44 0.67 4.13
CA ALA A 71 -1.14 0.65 5.42
C ALA A 71 -1.04 -0.71 6.11
N HIS A 72 -1.38 -0.73 7.38
CA HIS A 72 -1.30 -1.91 8.24
C HIS A 72 0.11 -2.48 8.34
N LEU A 73 1.11 -1.58 8.29
CA LEU A 73 2.49 -1.98 8.48
C LEU A 73 2.72 -2.39 9.94
N ASP A 74 3.52 -3.43 10.14
CA ASP A 74 3.97 -3.83 11.46
C ASP A 74 5.05 -2.88 11.97
N LYS A 75 5.92 -2.43 11.05
CA LYS A 75 6.99 -1.47 11.35
C LYS A 75 7.21 -0.54 10.18
N ILE A 76 7.57 0.71 10.50
CA ILE A 76 8.07 1.68 9.53
C ILE A 76 9.60 1.62 9.58
N ALA A 77 10.26 1.65 8.42
CA ALA A 77 11.71 1.63 8.36
C ALA A 77 12.30 2.85 9.10
N PRO A 78 13.40 2.69 9.87
CA PRO A 78 13.89 3.75 10.75
C PRO A 78 14.24 5.07 10.06
N ASN A 79 14.64 5.00 8.79
CA ASN A 79 15.05 6.18 8.02
C ASN A 79 13.90 6.79 7.22
N ILE A 80 12.69 6.28 7.34
CA ILE A 80 11.52 6.81 6.63
C ILE A 80 10.87 7.91 7.46
N LYS A 81 11.00 9.15 6.97
CA LYS A 81 10.48 10.35 7.63
C LYS A 81 9.88 11.27 6.59
N VAL A 82 8.88 12.05 7.00
CA VAL A 82 8.25 13.04 6.13
C VAL A 82 9.32 13.99 5.56
N GLY A 83 9.25 14.22 4.26
CA GLY A 83 10.20 15.07 3.53
C GLY A 83 11.35 14.32 2.88
N LYS A 84 11.56 13.05 3.24
CA LYS A 84 12.64 12.25 2.65
C LYS A 84 12.28 11.79 1.24
N ASN A 85 13.23 11.88 0.32
CA ASN A 85 13.11 11.31 -1.01
C ASN A 85 13.48 9.82 -0.98
N VAL A 86 12.73 9.02 -1.72
CA VAL A 86 12.98 7.57 -1.83
C VAL A 86 13.01 7.18 -3.29
N LYS A 87 13.79 6.16 -3.59
CA LYS A 87 13.85 5.54 -4.92
C LYS A 87 12.94 4.33 -4.98
N LYS A 88 12.50 3.97 -6.18
CA LYS A 88 11.82 2.71 -6.41
C LYS A 88 12.63 1.58 -5.79
N GLY A 89 11.98 0.73 -5.03
CA GLY A 89 12.63 -0.38 -4.33
C GLY A 89 13.16 -0.06 -2.93
N ALA A 90 13.13 1.22 -2.51
CA ALA A 90 13.53 1.56 -1.15
C ALA A 90 12.57 0.95 -0.14
N VAL A 91 13.09 0.39 0.94
CA VAL A 91 12.27 -0.23 1.98
C VAL A 91 11.56 0.86 2.78
N VAL A 92 10.24 0.80 2.85
CA VAL A 92 9.43 1.74 3.63
C VAL A 92 8.97 1.14 4.96
N GLY A 93 8.94 -0.18 5.08
CA GLY A 93 8.55 -0.84 6.31
C GLY A 93 8.48 -2.34 6.16
N ARG A 94 7.83 -2.97 7.15
CA ARG A 94 7.61 -4.42 7.17
C ARG A 94 6.17 -4.72 7.55
N ILE A 95 5.69 -5.87 7.10
CA ILE A 95 4.37 -6.40 7.43
C ILE A 95 4.52 -7.76 8.10
N LYS A 96 3.51 -8.16 8.87
CA LYS A 96 3.45 -9.54 9.39
C LYS A 96 2.96 -10.50 8.32
N ASN A 97 1.80 -10.24 7.76
CA ASN A 97 1.19 -11.10 6.75
C ASN A 97 0.59 -10.32 5.58
N ASP A 98 -0.21 -9.31 5.86
CA ASP A 98 -1.00 -8.61 4.85
C ASP A 98 -0.61 -7.14 4.76
N LEU A 99 -0.54 -6.64 3.53
CA LEU A 99 -0.33 -5.23 3.22
C LEU A 99 -1.62 -4.69 2.58
N THR A 100 -2.13 -3.60 3.10
CA THR A 100 -3.17 -2.84 2.43
C THR A 100 -2.49 -1.77 1.58
N PHE A 101 -2.67 -1.84 0.28
CA PHE A 101 -2.01 -0.99 -0.70
C PHE A 101 -3.04 -0.22 -1.51
N GLU A 102 -2.88 1.10 -1.58
CA GLU A 102 -3.80 1.98 -2.28
C GLU A 102 -3.01 2.94 -3.16
N VAL A 103 -3.59 3.27 -4.31
CA VAL A 103 -3.01 4.26 -5.22
C VAL A 103 -4.07 5.30 -5.54
N THR A 104 -3.69 6.57 -5.42
CA THR A 104 -4.54 7.67 -5.83
C THR A 104 -3.82 8.50 -6.88
N GLN A 105 -4.57 9.14 -7.76
CA GLN A 105 -4.03 10.15 -8.68
C GLN A 105 -4.96 11.35 -8.65
N LYS A 106 -4.44 12.47 -8.13
CA LYS A 106 -5.23 13.65 -7.83
C LYS A 106 -6.35 13.23 -6.86
N ASN A 107 -7.60 13.24 -7.19
CA ASN A 107 -8.68 12.82 -6.29
C ASN A 107 -9.32 11.50 -6.71
N PHE A 108 -8.65 10.72 -7.56
CA PHE A 108 -9.18 9.45 -8.05
C PHE A 108 -8.38 8.29 -7.52
N HIS A 109 -9.06 7.19 -7.22
CA HIS A 109 -8.42 5.93 -6.87
C HIS A 109 -8.08 5.16 -8.15
N ILE A 110 -6.89 4.56 -8.18
CA ILE A 110 -6.40 3.76 -9.28
C ILE A 110 -6.24 2.33 -8.81
N ASN A 111 -6.51 1.36 -9.68
CA ASN A 111 -6.25 -0.04 -9.36
C ASN A 111 -4.74 -0.21 -9.11
N PRO A 112 -4.34 -0.52 -7.86
CA PRO A 112 -2.92 -0.61 -7.53
C PRO A 112 -2.16 -1.67 -8.32
N LEU A 113 -2.86 -2.69 -8.84
CA LEU A 113 -2.24 -3.75 -9.62
C LEU A 113 -1.68 -3.27 -10.97
N GLU A 114 -2.04 -2.05 -11.39
CA GLU A 114 -1.48 -1.43 -12.59
C GLU A 114 -0.05 -0.94 -12.37
N LEU A 115 0.38 -0.79 -11.12
CA LEU A 115 1.70 -0.25 -10.78
C LEU A 115 2.69 -1.28 -10.27
N ILE A 116 2.24 -2.48 -9.94
CA ILE A 116 3.10 -3.47 -9.28
C ILE A 116 3.12 -4.79 -10.04
N SER A 117 4.21 -5.55 -9.79
CA SER A 117 4.31 -6.94 -10.18
C SER A 117 4.10 -7.80 -8.95
N LEU A 118 3.34 -8.88 -9.10
CA LEU A 118 3.07 -9.82 -8.02
C LEU A 118 4.14 -10.90 -7.87
N ASN A 119 5.12 -10.90 -8.75
CA ASN A 119 6.22 -11.88 -8.72
C ASN A 119 7.38 -11.41 -7.86
#